data_1f87a4406446c391088bdc620418f727
#
_entry.id   1f87a4406446c391088bdc620418f727
#
_cell.length_a   1.000
_cell.length_b   1.000
_cell.length_c   1.000
_cell.angle_alpha   90.00
_cell.angle_beta   90.00
_cell.angle_gamma   90.00
#
_symmetry.space_group_name_H-M   'P 1'
#
loop_
_entity.id
_entity.type
_entity.pdbx_description
1 polymer ?
#
loop_
_entity_poly.entity_id
_entity_poly.type
_entity_poly.pdbx_seq_one_letter_code
_entity_poly.pdbx_strand_id
1 'polypeptide(L)'
;NKYFNVSHFSCPLIYTNITSDIENEKGSLRRDMRYLNKYFETKEFQDVKKRYLKKNTKDYQIPQGSSISAVYANIYMIEFDKKINDFITSHNGMYRRYCDDIIMVVPMMTDKEIQKDYDKEIDGFIYGVRDQIPNLILNEDKTEHYFYHEGHIETKNRKRCSLSYLGFTFDGRKVRIREKSVFKYYCRAYKKIKSVKMSKDEKAYNAGRKAVYKLYTHLGAKRKKGYGNFLTYAYKSHDIFDESSLLESEIRNQVKRHWWKIEQKLKTSNCAEYNNSEGESSQI
;
A
#
# COMPACT_ATOMS: atom_id res chain seq x y z
N ASN A 1 -8.98 -22.10 20.94
CA ASN A 1 -7.58 -22.45 20.60
C ASN A 1 -7.44 -23.37 19.37
N LYS A 2 -8.43 -24.14 18.94
CA LYS A 2 -8.35 -24.96 17.71
C LYS A 2 -8.33 -24.13 16.41
N TYR A 3 -8.79 -22.90 16.43
CA TYR A 3 -8.83 -22.02 15.28
C TYR A 3 -7.56 -21.18 15.07
N PHE A 4 -6.70 -21.08 16.07
CA PHE A 4 -5.46 -20.30 16.01
C PHE A 4 -4.21 -21.13 15.71
N ASN A 5 -4.33 -22.45 15.61
CA ASN A 5 -3.31 -23.33 15.04
C ASN A 5 -3.35 -23.31 13.49
N VAL A 6 -3.83 -22.25 12.90
CA VAL A 6 -3.68 -22.05 11.46
C VAL A 6 -2.22 -21.72 11.23
N SER A 7 -1.51 -22.75 10.87
CA SER A 7 -0.24 -22.76 10.19
C SER A 7 -0.03 -21.46 9.40
N HIS A 8 1.14 -20.90 9.50
CA HIS A 8 1.57 -19.79 8.67
C HIS A 8 1.43 -20.16 7.21
N PHE A 9 0.36 -19.69 6.63
CA PHE A 9 0.13 -19.72 5.22
C PHE A 9 0.95 -18.58 4.64
N SER A 10 2.11 -18.85 4.12
CA SER A 10 2.80 -17.91 3.25
C SER A 10 2.03 -17.85 1.94
N CYS A 11 0.96 -17.08 1.93
CA CYS A 11 0.03 -16.91 0.81
C CYS A 11 0.73 -16.66 -0.55
N PRO A 12 1.86 -15.94 -0.65
CA PRO A 12 2.60 -15.77 -1.89
C PRO A 12 3.27 -17.05 -2.40
N LEU A 13 3.81 -17.90 -1.52
CA LEU A 13 4.53 -19.12 -1.90
C LEU A 13 3.59 -20.21 -2.35
N ILE A 14 2.44 -20.35 -1.69
CA ILE A 14 1.42 -21.30 -2.09
C ILE A 14 0.77 -20.88 -3.41
N TYR A 15 0.49 -19.57 -3.56
CA TYR A 15 -0.09 -19.05 -4.80
C TYR A 15 0.84 -19.22 -6.00
N THR A 16 2.15 -19.06 -5.84
CA THR A 16 3.11 -19.22 -6.94
C THR A 16 3.36 -20.68 -7.29
N ASN A 17 3.48 -21.57 -6.33
CA ASN A 17 3.80 -22.98 -6.59
C ASN A 17 2.57 -23.80 -7.02
N ILE A 18 1.42 -23.55 -6.39
CA ILE A 18 0.17 -24.23 -6.78
C ILE A 18 -0.30 -23.73 -8.15
N THR A 19 -0.15 -22.43 -8.45
CA THR A 19 -0.54 -21.93 -9.78
C THR A 19 0.36 -22.42 -10.89
N SER A 20 1.67 -22.63 -10.66
CA SER A 20 2.55 -23.21 -11.67
C SER A 20 2.23 -24.67 -11.96
N ASP A 21 1.95 -25.47 -10.93
CA ASP A 21 1.64 -26.89 -11.08
C ASP A 21 0.27 -27.09 -11.77
N ILE A 22 -0.72 -26.28 -11.42
CA ILE A 22 -2.06 -26.38 -12.03
C ILE A 22 -2.11 -25.66 -13.40
N GLU A 23 -1.34 -24.61 -13.64
CA GLU A 23 -1.21 -23.97 -14.97
C GLU A 23 -0.55 -24.92 -15.97
N ASN A 24 0.35 -25.78 -15.53
CA ASN A 24 0.97 -26.82 -16.37
C ASN A 24 0.00 -27.97 -16.69
N GLU A 25 -0.94 -28.31 -15.80
CA GLU A 25 -1.88 -29.40 -15.99
C GLU A 25 -3.21 -29.00 -16.68
N LYS A 26 -3.73 -27.81 -16.41
CA LYS A 26 -5.11 -27.40 -16.76
C LYS A 26 -5.25 -26.11 -17.58
N GLY A 27 -4.17 -25.44 -17.95
CA GLY A 27 -4.22 -24.16 -18.66
C GLY A 27 -4.88 -23.05 -17.81
N SER A 28 -4.61 -21.83 -18.07
CA SER A 28 -5.06 -20.57 -17.42
C SER A 28 -6.07 -20.64 -16.25
N LEU A 29 -5.59 -20.94 -15.07
CA LEU A 29 -6.36 -21.04 -13.81
C LEU A 29 -7.09 -19.75 -13.38
N ARG A 30 -6.62 -18.57 -13.82
CA ARG A 30 -7.17 -17.29 -13.39
C ARG A 30 -8.60 -17.00 -13.83
N ARG A 31 -9.09 -17.66 -14.88
CA ARG A 31 -10.49 -17.57 -15.32
C ARG A 31 -11.39 -18.47 -14.49
N ASP A 32 -10.91 -19.66 -14.16
CA ASP A 32 -11.72 -20.70 -13.53
C ASP A 32 -11.83 -20.51 -12.02
N MET A 33 -10.80 -19.92 -11.36
CA MET A 33 -10.80 -19.63 -9.92
C MET A 33 -11.95 -18.73 -9.44
N ARG A 34 -12.54 -17.92 -10.31
CA ARG A 34 -13.68 -17.05 -9.96
C ARG A 34 -15.01 -17.78 -9.87
N TYR A 35 -15.08 -18.99 -10.42
CA TYR A 35 -16.30 -19.79 -10.53
C TYR A 35 -16.24 -21.08 -9.71
N LEU A 36 -15.10 -21.38 -9.07
CA LEU A 36 -14.93 -22.57 -8.25
C LEU A 36 -15.42 -22.30 -6.82
N ASN A 37 -16.36 -23.12 -6.35
CA ASN A 37 -16.77 -23.16 -4.94
C ASN A 37 -15.68 -23.77 -4.04
N LYS A 38 -14.78 -24.58 -4.61
CA LYS A 38 -13.62 -25.20 -3.97
C LYS A 38 -12.44 -25.15 -4.92
N TYR A 39 -11.24 -24.86 -4.41
CA TYR A 39 -10.01 -24.88 -5.19
C TYR A 39 -9.38 -26.26 -5.27
N PHE A 40 -9.65 -27.10 -4.29
CA PHE A 40 -9.12 -28.44 -4.16
C PHE A 40 -10.20 -29.40 -3.66
N GLU A 41 -10.17 -30.63 -4.15
CA GLU A 41 -10.87 -31.73 -3.50
C GLU A 41 -10.20 -32.06 -2.15
N THR A 42 -10.94 -32.69 -1.24
CA THR A 42 -10.49 -32.92 0.13
C THR A 42 -9.17 -33.69 0.22
N LYS A 43 -8.95 -34.68 -0.70
CA LYS A 43 -7.70 -35.43 -0.77
C LYS A 43 -6.54 -34.59 -1.27
N GLU A 44 -6.72 -33.84 -2.34
CA GLU A 44 -5.72 -32.91 -2.91
C GLU A 44 -5.32 -31.84 -1.88
N PHE A 45 -6.29 -31.32 -1.13
CA PHE A 45 -6.01 -30.37 -0.06
C PHE A 45 -5.16 -30.95 1.06
N GLN A 46 -5.32 -32.23 1.41
CA GLN A 46 -4.47 -32.87 2.41
C GLN A 46 -3.02 -32.97 1.95
N ASP A 47 -2.76 -33.22 0.68
CA ASP A 47 -1.41 -33.25 0.12
C ASP A 47 -0.79 -31.85 0.04
N VAL A 48 -1.54 -30.85 -0.37
CA VAL A 48 -1.15 -29.43 -0.32
C VAL A 48 -0.83 -29.03 1.11
N LYS A 49 -1.69 -29.42 2.06
CA LYS A 49 -1.50 -29.16 3.48
C LYS A 49 -0.16 -29.73 4.00
N LYS A 50 0.16 -30.99 3.67
CA LYS A 50 1.42 -31.62 4.08
C LYS A 50 2.65 -30.92 3.50
N ARG A 51 2.58 -30.44 2.25
CA ARG A 51 3.73 -29.85 1.54
C ARG A 51 4.00 -28.40 1.94
N TYR A 52 2.96 -27.60 2.12
CA TYR A 52 3.09 -26.14 2.19
C TYR A 52 2.69 -25.53 3.54
N LEU A 53 1.94 -26.24 4.39
CA LEU A 53 1.53 -25.71 5.67
C LEU A 53 2.59 -25.98 6.74
N LYS A 54 3.09 -24.89 7.34
CA LYS A 54 3.96 -24.96 8.51
C LYS A 54 3.14 -24.66 9.75
N LYS A 55 3.25 -25.49 10.77
CA LYS A 55 2.63 -25.26 12.07
C LYS A 55 3.32 -24.06 12.73
N ASN A 56 2.55 -23.09 13.23
CA ASN A 56 3.12 -22.09 14.11
C ASN A 56 3.55 -22.76 15.42
N THR A 57 4.82 -22.69 15.73
CA THR A 57 5.41 -23.26 16.97
C THR A 57 5.37 -22.26 18.13
N LYS A 58 4.98 -21.01 17.87
CA LYS A 58 4.89 -19.97 18.89
C LYS A 58 3.45 -19.89 19.42
N ASP A 59 3.30 -19.60 20.70
CA ASP A 59 1.99 -19.43 21.35
C ASP A 59 1.33 -18.08 21.01
N TYR A 60 2.02 -17.22 20.30
CA TYR A 60 1.58 -15.92 19.86
C TYR A 60 1.70 -15.77 18.34
N GLN A 61 1.20 -14.70 17.81
CA GLN A 61 1.03 -14.30 16.41
C GLN A 61 -0.35 -14.66 15.86
N ILE A 62 -0.90 -13.71 15.14
CA ILE A 62 -2.17 -13.84 14.43
C ILE A 62 -1.92 -13.84 12.92
N PRO A 63 -2.69 -14.61 12.13
CA PRO A 63 -2.49 -14.68 10.68
C PRO A 63 -2.78 -13.32 10.04
N GLN A 64 -1.86 -12.84 9.18
CA GLN A 64 -2.08 -11.62 8.43
C GLN A 64 -3.16 -11.81 7.35
N GLY A 65 -4.00 -10.78 7.15
CA GLY A 65 -5.04 -10.77 6.13
C GLY A 65 -6.38 -11.37 6.56
N SER A 66 -6.51 -11.85 7.78
CA SER A 66 -7.81 -12.21 8.37
C SER A 66 -8.49 -10.98 8.95
N SER A 67 -9.81 -10.85 8.76
CA SER A 67 -10.60 -9.75 9.34
C SER A 67 -10.57 -9.77 10.87
N ILE A 68 -10.55 -10.94 11.48
CA ILE A 68 -10.46 -11.11 12.93
C ILE A 68 -9.12 -10.62 13.49
N SER A 69 -8.04 -10.70 12.70
CA SER A 69 -6.71 -10.24 13.12
C SER A 69 -6.68 -8.74 13.36
N ALA A 70 -7.42 -7.97 12.56
CA ALA A 70 -7.53 -6.52 12.75
C ALA A 70 -8.26 -6.18 14.07
N VAL A 71 -9.27 -6.96 14.44
CA VAL A 71 -9.99 -6.79 15.71
C VAL A 71 -9.06 -7.09 16.89
N TYR A 72 -8.35 -8.22 16.86
CA TYR A 72 -7.41 -8.57 17.94
C TYR A 72 -6.26 -7.59 18.06
N ALA A 73 -5.71 -7.11 16.94
CA ALA A 73 -4.66 -6.10 16.97
C ALA A 73 -5.16 -4.80 17.64
N ASN A 74 -6.39 -4.40 17.39
CA ASN A 74 -6.98 -3.23 18.05
C ASN A 74 -7.23 -3.48 19.54
N ILE A 75 -7.74 -4.66 19.94
CA ILE A 75 -7.93 -5.02 21.36
C ILE A 75 -6.59 -5.01 22.08
N TYR A 76 -5.55 -5.57 21.49
CA TYR A 76 -4.20 -5.60 22.04
C TYR A 76 -3.63 -4.19 22.29
N MET A 77 -3.97 -3.22 21.46
CA MET A 77 -3.47 -1.85 21.54
C MET A 77 -4.31 -0.93 22.43
N ILE A 78 -5.45 -1.35 22.98
CA ILE A 78 -6.37 -0.48 23.73
C ILE A 78 -5.68 0.23 24.90
N GLU A 79 -4.93 -0.51 25.71
CA GLU A 79 -4.23 0.05 26.88
C GLU A 79 -3.12 1.02 26.46
N PHE A 80 -2.40 0.69 25.41
CA PHE A 80 -1.41 1.60 24.80
C PHE A 80 -2.06 2.87 24.31
N ASP A 81 -3.08 2.73 23.47
CA ASP A 81 -3.80 3.87 22.87
C ASP A 81 -4.36 4.80 23.94
N LYS A 82 -4.96 4.25 25.00
CA LYS A 82 -5.53 5.04 26.11
C LYS A 82 -4.45 5.83 26.83
N LYS A 83 -3.39 5.17 27.31
CA LYS A 83 -2.33 5.81 28.07
C LYS A 83 -1.62 6.90 27.28
N ILE A 84 -1.29 6.59 26.00
CA ILE A 84 -0.62 7.58 25.12
C ILE A 84 -1.56 8.72 24.78
N ASN A 85 -2.83 8.45 24.45
CA ASN A 85 -3.78 9.52 24.15
C ASN A 85 -3.99 10.46 25.33
N ASP A 86 -4.15 9.91 26.55
CA ASP A 86 -4.36 10.72 27.76
C ASP A 86 -3.13 11.60 28.04
N PHE A 87 -1.93 11.04 27.93
CA PHE A 87 -0.67 11.78 28.10
C PHE A 87 -0.51 12.86 27.04
N ILE A 88 -0.66 12.55 25.75
CA ILE A 88 -0.50 13.52 24.67
C ILE A 88 -1.56 14.63 24.75
N THR A 89 -2.79 14.28 25.14
CA THR A 89 -3.86 15.28 25.32
C THR A 89 -3.57 16.22 26.49
N SER A 90 -2.99 15.74 27.60
CA SER A 90 -2.57 16.60 28.73
C SER A 90 -1.48 17.61 28.34
N HIS A 91 -0.73 17.33 27.28
CA HIS A 91 0.26 18.23 26.66
C HIS A 91 -0.32 19.06 25.51
N ASN A 92 -1.65 19.21 25.43
CA ASN A 92 -2.36 19.92 24.35
C ASN A 92 -2.04 19.36 22.94
N GLY A 93 -1.69 18.08 22.87
CA GLY A 93 -1.35 17.39 21.64
C GLY A 93 -2.48 16.55 21.07
N MET A 94 -2.19 15.84 20.01
CA MET A 94 -3.09 14.93 19.32
C MET A 94 -2.41 13.58 19.07
N TYR A 95 -3.10 12.52 19.41
CA TYR A 95 -2.70 11.13 19.11
C TYR A 95 -3.65 10.51 18.08
N ARG A 96 -3.11 9.81 17.08
CA ARG A 96 -3.88 8.99 16.14
C ARG A 96 -3.09 7.74 15.79
N ARG A 97 -3.81 6.62 15.68
CA ARG A 97 -3.27 5.35 15.19
C ARG A 97 -4.14 4.78 14.08
N TYR A 98 -3.50 4.24 13.07
CA TYR A 98 -4.14 3.46 12.02
C TYR A 98 -3.36 2.15 11.83
N CYS A 99 -3.92 1.04 12.33
CA CYS A 99 -3.24 -0.26 12.41
C CYS A 99 -1.93 -0.16 13.21
N ASP A 100 -0.80 -0.29 12.53
CA ASP A 100 0.57 -0.19 13.03
C ASP A 100 1.20 1.19 12.86
N ASP A 101 0.59 2.07 12.07
CA ASP A 101 1.06 3.44 11.87
C ASP A 101 0.52 4.38 12.97
N ILE A 102 1.42 5.01 13.70
CA ILE A 102 1.11 5.95 14.80
C ILE A 102 1.60 7.33 14.41
N ILE A 103 0.82 8.35 14.72
CA ILE A 103 1.22 9.76 14.64
C ILE A 103 0.82 10.48 15.93
N MET A 104 1.75 11.28 16.45
CA MET A 104 1.54 12.16 17.58
C MET A 104 1.96 13.58 17.18
N VAL A 105 1.17 14.54 17.55
CA VAL A 105 1.45 15.96 17.32
C VAL A 105 1.35 16.66 18.66
N VAL A 106 2.38 17.38 19.03
CA VAL A 106 2.44 18.16 20.27
C VAL A 106 2.91 19.56 19.96
N PRO A 107 2.54 20.57 20.79
CA PRO A 107 3.06 21.92 20.65
C PRO A 107 4.58 21.94 20.74
N MET A 108 5.22 22.74 19.91
CA MET A 108 6.67 22.94 19.95
C MET A 108 7.03 24.00 21.00
N MET A 109 8.09 23.76 21.77
CA MET A 109 8.63 24.71 22.70
C MET A 109 9.50 25.78 21.98
N THR A 110 9.47 26.99 22.43
CA THR A 110 10.24 28.08 21.83
C THR A 110 11.72 27.99 22.15
N ASP A 111 12.06 27.57 23.36
CA ASP A 111 13.42 27.37 23.80
C ASP A 111 13.96 26.00 23.39
N LYS A 112 15.18 25.95 22.86
CA LYS A 112 15.78 24.71 22.32
C LYS A 112 16.16 23.70 23.39
N GLU A 113 16.57 24.16 24.57
CA GLU A 113 16.94 23.25 25.66
C GLU A 113 15.68 22.65 26.29
N ILE A 114 14.66 23.50 26.51
CA ILE A 114 13.35 23.06 26.98
C ILE A 114 12.73 22.08 25.97
N GLN A 115 12.85 22.35 24.67
CA GLN A 115 12.36 21.41 23.62
C GLN A 115 13.06 20.06 23.70
N LYS A 116 14.38 20.04 23.93
CA LYS A 116 15.14 18.79 24.03
C LYS A 116 14.72 17.94 25.24
N ASP A 117 14.44 18.57 26.36
CA ASP A 117 13.99 17.86 27.56
C ASP A 117 12.53 17.43 27.42
N TYR A 118 11.70 18.20 26.77
CA TYR A 118 10.33 17.86 26.41
C TYR A 118 10.28 16.66 25.44
N ASP A 119 11.12 16.62 24.42
CA ASP A 119 11.24 15.46 23.52
C ASP A 119 11.63 14.19 24.29
N LYS A 120 12.54 14.29 25.24
CA LYS A 120 12.94 13.13 26.08
C LYS A 120 11.83 12.67 27.00
N GLU A 121 11.05 13.60 27.56
CA GLU A 121 9.91 13.28 28.41
C GLU A 121 8.86 12.49 27.60
N ILE A 122 8.52 12.96 26.41
CA ILE A 122 7.57 12.29 25.53
C ILE A 122 8.07 10.92 25.13
N ASP A 123 9.31 10.82 24.63
CA ASP A 123 9.91 9.55 24.23
C ASP A 123 9.97 8.58 25.44
N GLY A 124 10.40 9.07 26.61
CA GLY A 124 10.48 8.25 27.82
C GLY A 124 9.12 7.70 28.26
N PHE A 125 8.06 8.51 28.17
CA PHE A 125 6.71 8.06 28.47
C PHE A 125 6.23 7.00 27.49
N ILE A 126 6.43 7.22 26.18
CA ILE A 126 6.01 6.28 25.12
C ILE A 126 6.70 4.93 25.31
N TYR A 127 8.01 4.92 25.53
CA TYR A 127 8.76 3.69 25.75
C TYR A 127 8.39 3.02 27.08
N GLY A 128 8.15 3.81 28.14
CA GLY A 128 7.66 3.28 29.41
C GLY A 128 6.29 2.61 29.30
N VAL A 129 5.37 3.14 28.51
CA VAL A 129 4.08 2.49 28.23
C VAL A 129 4.25 1.25 27.37
N ARG A 130 5.13 1.28 26.35
CA ARG A 130 5.47 0.11 25.53
C ARG A 130 5.95 -1.07 26.39
N ASP A 131 6.82 -0.80 27.36
CA ASP A 131 7.42 -1.84 28.19
C ASP A 131 6.40 -2.51 29.15
N GLN A 132 5.28 -1.85 29.42
CA GLN A 132 4.16 -2.41 30.18
C GLN A 132 3.28 -3.37 29.37
N ILE A 133 3.42 -3.40 28.04
CA ILE A 133 2.59 -4.21 27.16
C ILE A 133 3.41 -5.41 26.65
N PRO A 134 3.02 -6.64 26.99
CA PRO A 134 3.79 -7.83 26.61
C PRO A 134 4.01 -7.95 25.10
N ASN A 135 5.27 -8.08 24.69
CA ASN A 135 5.68 -8.28 23.30
C ASN A 135 5.37 -7.10 22.33
N LEU A 136 5.04 -5.92 22.83
CA LEU A 136 4.91 -4.74 21.99
C LEU A 136 6.28 -4.22 21.59
N ILE A 137 6.53 -4.11 20.30
CA ILE A 137 7.78 -3.60 19.75
C ILE A 137 7.47 -2.34 18.94
N LEU A 138 8.04 -1.21 19.34
CA LEU A 138 8.11 -0.01 18.51
C LEU A 138 9.39 -0.08 17.67
N ASN A 139 9.27 0.12 16.37
CA ASN A 139 10.42 0.06 15.47
C ASN A 139 11.14 1.43 15.48
N GLU A 140 12.25 1.50 16.22
CA GLU A 140 13.04 2.71 16.38
C GLU A 140 13.62 3.23 15.06
N ASP A 141 14.01 2.34 14.14
CA ASP A 141 14.53 2.71 12.81
C ASP A 141 13.48 3.41 11.93
N LYS A 142 12.19 3.24 12.26
CA LYS A 142 11.06 3.85 11.55
C LYS A 142 10.39 4.97 12.33
N THR A 143 10.85 5.22 13.56
CA THR A 143 10.35 6.31 14.38
C THR A 143 11.08 7.58 13.99
N GLU A 144 10.34 8.55 13.51
CA GLU A 144 10.88 9.79 12.98
C GLU A 144 10.27 10.99 13.74
N HIS A 145 11.11 11.99 14.05
CA HIS A 145 10.70 13.24 14.66
C HIS A 145 10.74 14.36 13.65
N TYR A 146 9.65 15.09 13.55
CA TYR A 146 9.48 16.21 12.65
C TYR A 146 9.08 17.46 13.40
N PHE A 147 9.53 18.60 12.92
CA PHE A 147 9.14 19.92 13.41
C PHE A 147 8.39 20.66 12.32
N TYR A 148 7.21 21.17 12.65
CA TYR A 148 6.47 22.07 11.78
C TYR A 148 6.79 23.50 12.15
N HIS A 149 7.28 24.27 11.19
CA HIS A 149 7.61 25.67 11.38
C HIS A 149 7.23 26.48 10.13
N GLU A 150 6.41 27.50 10.28
CA GLU A 150 6.06 28.47 9.23
C GLU A 150 5.71 27.85 7.86
N GLY A 151 4.89 26.80 7.87
CA GLY A 151 4.43 26.17 6.63
C GLY A 151 5.42 25.20 5.99
N HIS A 152 6.41 24.71 6.72
CA HIS A 152 7.32 23.65 6.27
C HIS A 152 7.65 22.66 7.37
N ILE A 153 8.06 21.46 6.97
CA ILE A 153 8.47 20.38 7.86
C ILE A 153 9.99 20.29 7.88
N GLU A 154 10.56 20.13 9.07
CA GLU A 154 11.98 19.95 9.29
C GLU A 154 12.28 18.71 10.11
N THR A 155 13.47 18.13 9.90
CA THR A 155 14.05 17.10 10.78
C THR A 155 14.69 17.74 12.02
N LYS A 156 15.12 16.91 12.99
CA LYS A 156 15.93 17.35 14.16
C LYS A 156 17.16 18.20 13.75
N ASN A 157 17.72 17.96 12.59
CA ASN A 157 18.89 18.69 12.07
C ASN A 157 18.51 19.94 11.26
N ARG A 158 17.30 20.46 11.41
CA ARG A 158 16.80 21.65 10.71
C ARG A 158 16.85 21.54 9.17
N LYS A 159 16.85 20.32 8.65
CA LYS A 159 16.79 20.09 7.22
C LYS A 159 15.33 19.95 6.79
N ARG A 160 14.93 20.71 5.77
CA ARG A 160 13.58 20.59 5.18
C ARG A 160 13.34 19.19 4.64
N CYS A 161 12.16 18.66 4.93
CA CYS A 161 11.73 17.33 4.51
C CYS A 161 10.22 17.28 4.30
N SER A 162 9.68 16.11 4.07
CA SER A 162 8.23 15.88 3.99
C SER A 162 7.86 14.73 4.90
N LEU A 163 6.82 14.92 5.70
CA LEU A 163 6.19 13.86 6.49
C LEU A 163 5.48 12.88 5.55
N SER A 164 5.71 11.58 5.76
CA SER A 164 5.04 10.53 5.01
C SER A 164 4.14 9.71 5.93
N TYR A 165 2.81 9.83 5.76
CA TYR A 165 1.83 9.14 6.60
C TYR A 165 0.67 8.60 5.75
N LEU A 166 0.23 7.36 6.02
CA LEU A 166 -0.91 6.68 5.36
C LEU A 166 -0.94 6.76 3.82
N GLY A 167 0.24 6.78 3.19
CA GLY A 167 0.33 6.84 1.73
C GLY A 167 0.31 8.23 1.12
N PHE A 168 0.28 9.26 1.95
CA PHE A 168 0.44 10.67 1.56
C PHE A 168 1.79 11.21 2.00
N THR A 169 2.19 12.32 1.39
CA THR A 169 3.34 13.14 1.79
C THR A 169 2.87 14.57 2.01
N PHE A 170 3.38 15.20 3.07
CA PHE A 170 3.07 16.56 3.46
C PHE A 170 4.36 17.33 3.72
N ASP A 171 4.55 18.45 3.06
CA ASP A 171 5.77 19.27 3.18
C ASP A 171 5.62 20.47 4.12
N GLY A 172 4.47 20.58 4.80
CA GLY A 172 4.10 21.67 5.67
C GLY A 172 2.99 22.57 5.08
N ARG A 173 2.76 22.51 3.77
CA ARG A 173 1.69 23.25 3.08
C ARG A 173 0.98 22.37 2.03
N LYS A 174 1.75 21.58 1.27
CA LYS A 174 1.27 20.81 0.14
C LYS A 174 1.11 19.34 0.51
N VAL A 175 -0.04 18.77 0.12
CA VAL A 175 -0.33 17.35 0.25
C VAL A 175 -0.27 16.67 -1.10
N ARG A 176 0.43 15.53 -1.16
CA ARG A 176 0.57 14.68 -2.36
C ARG A 176 0.34 13.22 -2.00
N ILE A 177 -0.08 12.41 -2.95
CA ILE A 177 0.04 10.96 -2.83
C ILE A 177 1.53 10.59 -2.93
N ARG A 178 1.98 9.67 -2.07
CA ARG A 178 3.35 9.15 -2.08
C ARG A 178 3.75 8.71 -3.50
N GLU A 179 4.86 9.20 -4.02
CA GLU A 179 5.32 8.95 -5.39
C GLU A 179 5.39 7.47 -5.75
N LYS A 180 5.84 6.62 -4.82
CA LYS A 180 5.86 5.17 -4.97
C LYS A 180 4.47 4.59 -5.31
N SER A 181 3.39 5.17 -4.80
CA SER A 181 2.01 4.72 -5.08
C SER A 181 1.58 5.12 -6.49
N VAL A 182 1.89 6.34 -6.91
CA VAL A 182 1.62 6.83 -8.27
C VAL A 182 2.46 6.05 -9.29
N PHE A 183 3.75 5.82 -8.99
CA PHE A 183 4.63 4.99 -9.82
C PHE A 183 4.08 3.57 -9.99
N LYS A 184 3.68 2.92 -8.89
CA LYS A 184 3.10 1.57 -8.89
C LYS A 184 1.81 1.49 -9.72
N TYR A 185 1.00 2.54 -9.69
CA TYR A 185 -0.19 2.65 -10.53
C TYR A 185 0.18 2.63 -12.02
N TYR A 186 1.15 3.45 -12.47
CA TYR A 186 1.57 3.47 -13.88
C TYR A 186 2.28 2.16 -14.28
N CYS A 187 3.10 1.58 -13.43
CA CYS A 187 3.73 0.28 -13.71
C CYS A 187 2.68 -0.82 -13.97
N ARG A 188 1.62 -0.87 -13.16
CA ARG A 188 0.52 -1.82 -13.37
C ARG A 188 -0.24 -1.55 -14.67
N ALA A 189 -0.48 -0.28 -14.98
CA ALA A 189 -1.12 0.12 -16.24
C ALA A 189 -0.29 -0.33 -17.44
N TYR A 190 1.01 -0.05 -17.44
CA TYR A 190 1.92 -0.39 -18.55
C TYR A 190 2.11 -1.90 -18.69
N LYS A 191 2.19 -2.65 -17.59
CA LYS A 191 2.19 -4.11 -17.62
C LYS A 191 0.92 -4.66 -18.27
N LYS A 192 -0.26 -4.10 -17.93
CA LYS A 192 -1.52 -4.49 -18.56
C LYS A 192 -1.57 -4.15 -20.04
N ILE A 193 -1.10 -2.96 -20.43
CA ILE A 193 -1.01 -2.53 -21.83
C ILE A 193 -0.10 -3.48 -22.63
N LYS A 194 1.07 -3.84 -22.09
CA LYS A 194 1.97 -4.82 -22.73
C LYS A 194 1.24 -6.13 -23.00
N SER A 195 0.54 -6.67 -22.00
CA SER A 195 -0.24 -7.91 -22.15
C SER A 195 -1.36 -7.80 -23.21
N VAL A 196 -1.99 -6.62 -23.32
CA VAL A 196 -3.03 -6.38 -24.35
C VAL A 196 -2.44 -6.33 -25.74
N LYS A 197 -1.28 -5.70 -25.91
CA LYS A 197 -0.58 -5.62 -27.22
C LYS A 197 -0.07 -6.95 -27.75
N MET A 198 0.23 -7.89 -26.84
CA MET A 198 0.65 -9.26 -27.22
C MET A 198 -0.52 -10.16 -27.62
N SER A 199 -1.76 -9.67 -27.55
CA SER A 199 -2.92 -10.44 -27.98
C SER A 199 -2.98 -10.55 -29.50
N LYS A 200 -3.03 -11.76 -30.04
CA LYS A 200 -3.13 -12.03 -31.48
C LYS A 200 -4.57 -11.92 -32.01
N ASP A 201 -5.55 -12.04 -31.13
CA ASP A 201 -6.98 -11.94 -31.45
C ASP A 201 -7.48 -10.51 -31.27
N GLU A 202 -8.11 -9.97 -32.31
CA GLU A 202 -8.64 -8.59 -32.33
C GLU A 202 -9.72 -8.37 -31.26
N LYS A 203 -10.61 -9.35 -31.04
CA LYS A 203 -11.64 -9.27 -30.00
C LYS A 203 -11.01 -9.19 -28.61
N ALA A 204 -10.00 -10.02 -28.36
CA ALA A 204 -9.26 -10.01 -27.10
C ALA A 204 -8.47 -8.70 -26.92
N TYR A 205 -7.87 -8.16 -27.99
CA TYR A 205 -7.20 -6.85 -27.97
C TYR A 205 -8.19 -5.73 -27.59
N ASN A 206 -9.34 -5.66 -28.28
CA ASN A 206 -10.35 -4.64 -28.05
C ASN A 206 -10.96 -4.73 -26.63
N ALA A 207 -11.22 -5.94 -26.14
CA ALA A 207 -11.68 -6.17 -24.76
C ALA A 207 -10.61 -5.76 -23.74
N GLY A 208 -9.36 -6.10 -23.98
CA GLY A 208 -8.21 -5.71 -23.17
C GLY A 208 -8.02 -4.20 -23.12
N ARG A 209 -8.11 -3.52 -24.26
CA ARG A 209 -8.04 -2.05 -24.37
C ARG A 209 -9.17 -1.38 -23.56
N LYS A 210 -10.42 -1.84 -23.70
CA LYS A 210 -11.54 -1.37 -22.86
C LYS A 210 -11.27 -1.57 -21.37
N ALA A 211 -10.68 -2.70 -20.99
CA ALA A 211 -10.28 -2.97 -19.60
C ALA A 211 -9.19 -2.01 -19.10
N VAL A 212 -8.19 -1.66 -19.93
CA VAL A 212 -7.17 -0.67 -19.58
C VAL A 212 -7.81 0.69 -19.29
N TYR A 213 -8.67 1.17 -20.15
CA TYR A 213 -9.37 2.45 -19.94
C TYR A 213 -10.19 2.43 -18.65
N LYS A 214 -10.92 1.36 -18.40
CA LYS A 214 -11.73 1.21 -17.19
C LYS A 214 -10.90 1.15 -15.90
N LEU A 215 -9.73 0.52 -15.92
CA LEU A 215 -8.92 0.31 -14.72
C LEU A 215 -7.97 1.49 -14.44
N TYR A 216 -7.53 2.20 -15.50
CA TYR A 216 -6.41 3.14 -15.38
C TYR A 216 -6.70 4.53 -15.95
N THR A 217 -7.97 4.86 -16.27
CA THR A 217 -8.32 6.21 -16.69
C THR A 217 -9.56 6.72 -15.96
N HIS A 218 -9.87 7.99 -16.19
CA HIS A 218 -11.07 8.63 -15.66
C HIS A 218 -12.38 7.96 -16.10
N LEU A 219 -12.39 7.20 -17.19
CA LEU A 219 -13.58 6.45 -17.63
C LEU A 219 -14.02 5.37 -16.62
N GLY A 220 -13.13 4.91 -15.77
CA GLY A 220 -13.46 3.97 -14.70
C GLY A 220 -13.55 4.60 -13.31
N ALA A 221 -13.21 5.89 -13.19
CA ALA A 221 -13.21 6.57 -11.91
C ALA A 221 -14.63 6.90 -11.40
N LYS A 222 -15.54 7.25 -12.32
CA LYS A 222 -16.92 7.60 -12.01
C LYS A 222 -17.84 6.39 -12.22
N ARG A 223 -17.91 5.50 -11.25
CA ARG A 223 -18.89 4.39 -11.28
C ARG A 223 -20.08 4.72 -10.39
N LYS A 224 -21.29 4.62 -10.95
CA LYS A 224 -22.54 4.73 -10.18
C LYS A 224 -22.72 3.60 -9.16
N LYS A 225 -22.15 2.41 -9.43
CA LYS A 225 -22.19 1.25 -8.53
C LYS A 225 -20.80 0.58 -8.46
N GLY A 226 -20.35 0.25 -7.24
CA GLY A 226 -19.12 -0.47 -6.96
C GLY A 226 -17.89 0.43 -6.75
N TYR A 227 -16.76 -0.23 -6.51
CA TYR A 227 -15.48 0.44 -6.29
C TYR A 227 -14.94 0.98 -7.61
N GLY A 228 -14.51 2.24 -7.61
CA GLY A 228 -13.83 2.86 -8.74
C GLY A 228 -12.44 2.27 -8.99
N ASN A 229 -11.53 3.11 -9.48
CA ASN A 229 -10.12 2.77 -9.65
C ASN A 229 -9.23 3.69 -8.80
N PHE A 230 -7.91 3.65 -9.02
CA PHE A 230 -6.96 4.50 -8.31
C PHE A 230 -7.27 6.00 -8.44
N LEU A 231 -7.79 6.44 -9.60
CA LEU A 231 -8.16 7.84 -9.80
C LEU A 231 -9.37 8.25 -8.96
N THR A 232 -10.31 7.33 -8.70
CA THR A 232 -11.42 7.57 -7.76
C THR A 232 -10.90 7.90 -6.37
N TYR A 233 -9.92 7.11 -5.90
CA TYR A 233 -9.26 7.37 -4.63
C TYR A 233 -8.52 8.72 -4.66
N ALA A 234 -7.73 8.97 -5.71
CA ALA A 234 -6.96 10.21 -5.84
C ALA A 234 -7.86 11.46 -5.85
N TYR A 235 -8.97 11.42 -6.59
CA TYR A 235 -9.91 12.56 -6.63
C TYR A 235 -10.63 12.78 -5.30
N LYS A 236 -11.12 11.72 -4.67
CA LYS A 236 -11.72 11.82 -3.33
C LYS A 236 -10.75 12.37 -2.29
N SER A 237 -9.49 11.91 -2.33
CA SER A 237 -8.47 12.42 -1.42
C SER A 237 -8.16 13.89 -1.69
N HIS A 238 -8.10 14.28 -2.97
CA HIS A 238 -7.94 15.70 -3.33
C HIS A 238 -9.07 16.55 -2.76
N ASP A 239 -10.32 16.14 -3.00
CA ASP A 239 -11.50 16.89 -2.58
C ASP A 239 -11.50 17.07 -1.04
N ILE A 240 -11.17 16.03 -0.27
CA ILE A 240 -11.08 16.10 1.20
C ILE A 240 -9.97 17.07 1.67
N PHE A 241 -8.79 17.02 1.06
CA PHE A 241 -7.69 17.92 1.45
C PHE A 241 -7.91 19.35 0.98
N ASP A 242 -8.64 19.55 -0.12
CA ASP A 242 -8.95 20.86 -0.70
C ASP A 242 -10.04 21.61 0.10
N GLU A 243 -10.81 20.91 0.94
CA GLU A 243 -11.75 21.53 1.90
C GLU A 243 -11.04 22.36 2.96
N SER A 244 -9.77 22.10 3.23
CA SER A 244 -8.98 22.84 4.23
C SER A 244 -8.30 24.06 3.61
N SER A 245 -8.58 25.25 4.10
CA SER A 245 -7.90 26.49 3.72
C SER A 245 -6.42 26.53 4.10
N LEU A 246 -5.96 25.64 4.99
CA LEU A 246 -4.58 25.55 5.47
C LEU A 246 -3.70 24.66 4.59
N LEU A 247 -4.30 23.88 3.68
CA LEU A 247 -3.62 22.90 2.87
C LEU A 247 -3.78 23.20 1.37
N GLU A 248 -2.77 22.86 0.60
CA GLU A 248 -2.78 22.90 -0.85
C GLU A 248 -2.67 21.47 -1.39
N SER A 249 -3.75 20.95 -1.97
CA SER A 249 -3.76 19.60 -2.52
C SER A 249 -3.20 19.57 -3.94
N GLU A 250 -2.02 18.97 -4.13
CA GLU A 250 -1.42 18.74 -5.45
C GLU A 250 -1.78 17.35 -6.05
N ILE A 251 -2.63 16.58 -5.40
CA ILE A 251 -2.97 15.21 -5.80
C ILE A 251 -3.53 15.16 -7.23
N ARG A 252 -4.42 16.07 -7.58
CA ARG A 252 -5.02 16.14 -8.91
C ARG A 252 -3.96 16.41 -9.99
N ASN A 253 -2.95 17.23 -9.67
CA ASN A 253 -1.83 17.53 -10.56
C ASN A 253 -0.95 16.30 -10.83
N GLN A 254 -0.74 15.43 -9.82
CA GLN A 254 0.04 14.20 -9.99
C GLN A 254 -0.59 13.24 -11.00
N VAL A 255 -1.91 13.22 -11.12
CA VAL A 255 -2.63 12.26 -11.97
C VAL A 255 -3.24 12.89 -13.22
N LYS A 256 -3.20 14.21 -13.41
CA LYS A 256 -3.86 14.90 -14.53
C LYS A 256 -3.48 14.39 -15.92
N ARG A 257 -2.25 13.93 -16.10
CA ARG A 257 -1.73 13.40 -17.37
C ARG A 257 -1.99 11.92 -17.59
N HIS A 258 -2.81 11.25 -16.74
CA HIS A 258 -3.04 9.79 -16.82
C HIS A 258 -3.55 9.34 -18.20
N TRP A 259 -4.49 10.10 -18.80
CA TRP A 259 -5.02 9.80 -20.12
C TRP A 259 -3.93 9.80 -21.18
N TRP A 260 -3.22 10.90 -21.30
CA TRP A 260 -2.14 11.05 -22.26
C TRP A 260 -1.07 9.95 -22.11
N LYS A 261 -0.63 9.66 -20.89
CA LYS A 261 0.37 8.61 -20.63
C LYS A 261 -0.12 7.22 -21.07
N ILE A 262 -1.38 6.89 -20.81
CA ILE A 262 -1.98 5.62 -21.21
C ILE A 262 -2.13 5.54 -22.73
N GLU A 263 -2.62 6.61 -23.38
CA GLU A 263 -2.78 6.69 -24.84
C GLU A 263 -1.43 6.56 -25.57
N GLN A 264 -0.44 7.31 -25.16
CA GLN A 264 0.90 7.20 -25.74
C GLN A 264 1.43 5.76 -25.64
N LYS A 265 1.31 5.13 -24.46
CA LYS A 265 1.79 3.78 -24.28
C LYS A 265 0.98 2.74 -25.08
N LEU A 266 -0.29 2.98 -25.35
CA LEU A 266 -1.10 2.15 -26.24
C LEU A 266 -0.70 2.31 -27.72
N LYS A 267 -0.36 3.54 -28.15
CA LYS A 267 0.00 3.87 -29.55
C LYS A 267 1.44 3.49 -29.92
N THR A 268 2.39 3.56 -28.98
CA THR A 268 3.80 3.24 -29.25
C THR A 268 3.92 1.78 -29.70
N SER A 269 4.28 1.53 -30.95
CA SER A 269 4.61 0.20 -31.46
C SER A 269 5.79 -0.39 -30.66
N ASN A 270 5.85 -1.70 -30.54
CA ASN A 270 7.04 -2.36 -29.99
C ASN A 270 8.22 -2.13 -30.97
N CYS A 271 8.98 -1.06 -30.80
CA CYS A 271 10.18 -0.78 -31.60
C CYS A 271 11.32 -1.80 -31.41
N ALA A 272 11.08 -2.95 -30.78
CA ALA A 272 12.09 -3.96 -30.52
C ALA A 272 12.12 -5.12 -31.57
N GLU A 273 11.22 -5.13 -32.55
CA GLU A 273 11.19 -6.21 -33.55
C GLU A 273 11.72 -5.81 -34.94
N TYR A 274 12.14 -4.56 -35.17
CA TYR A 274 12.64 -4.12 -36.48
C TYR A 274 14.18 -4.15 -36.64
N ASN A 275 14.95 -4.44 -35.61
CA ASN A 275 16.40 -4.49 -35.69
C ASN A 275 16.99 -5.88 -35.96
N ASN A 276 16.20 -6.92 -36.18
CA ASN A 276 16.68 -8.28 -36.50
C ASN A 276 16.38 -8.73 -37.93
N SER A 277 15.89 -7.86 -38.84
CA SER A 277 15.57 -8.25 -40.22
C SER A 277 16.47 -7.56 -41.28
N GLU A 278 17.46 -6.77 -40.89
CA GLU A 278 18.40 -6.13 -41.84
C GLU A 278 19.85 -6.64 -41.70
N GLY A 279 20.07 -7.82 -41.08
CA GLY A 279 21.39 -8.40 -40.86
C GLY A 279 21.78 -9.56 -41.77
N GLU A 280 20.92 -10.01 -42.72
CA GLU A 280 21.24 -11.10 -43.64
C GLU A 280 20.90 -10.78 -45.08
N SER A 281 21.67 -9.88 -45.70
CA SER A 281 21.84 -9.85 -47.16
C SER A 281 22.93 -8.88 -47.57
N SER A 282 24.19 -9.29 -47.37
CA SER A 282 25.33 -8.84 -48.19
C SER A 282 26.54 -9.71 -47.90
N GLN A 283 26.52 -10.92 -48.45
CA GLN A 283 27.72 -11.67 -48.88
C GLN A 283 27.29 -12.61 -49.99
N ILE A 284 27.36 -12.15 -51.21
CA ILE A 284 27.86 -12.86 -52.43
C ILE A 284 28.44 -11.80 -53.33
#